data_2f90321341c54e525c63771410dc3cc7
#
_entry.id   2f90321341c54e525c63771410dc3cc7
#
_cell.length_a   1.000
_cell.length_b   1.000
_cell.length_c   1.000
_cell.angle_alpha   90.00
_cell.angle_beta   90.00
_cell.angle_gamma   90.00
#
_symmetry.space_group_name_H-M   'P 1'
#
loop_
_entity.id
_entity.type
_entity.pdbx_description
1 polymer ?
#
loop_
_entity_poly.entity_id
_entity_poly.type
_entity_poly.pdbx_seq_one_letter_code
_entity_poly.pdbx_strand_id
1 'polypeptide(L)'
;MASIDKIAIVVTLAIVLVAVGVVAMANSADNAPTTPTQQMNTDAADARAEADARAEAAADARAEAAADARAEAAADARAEAAKADAAAQAKADAAAQAKADAAANAGPQTHIVETAMGSGAPGCETSNACYLPQDITISTGDTVKWDNVDNAAHTVTGGSPSDGPSGVFDSSLLMAGLDYSFTFNDAGNYDYFCMVHPWMVGSVTVN
;
A
#
# COMPACT_ATOMS: atom_id res chain seq x y z
N MET A 1 2.83 28.29 10.73
CA MET A 1 2.38 28.25 12.12
C MET A 1 1.64 29.54 12.46
N ALA A 2 0.42 29.77 11.95
CA ALA A 2 -0.36 30.99 12.26
C ALA A 2 -1.87 30.83 11.99
N SER A 3 -2.44 29.64 12.07
CA SER A 3 -3.88 29.44 11.80
C SER A 3 -4.68 28.76 12.93
N ILE A 4 -4.03 28.22 13.95
CA ILE A 4 -4.70 27.46 15.01
C ILE A 4 -5.15 28.37 16.16
N ASP A 5 -4.43 29.47 16.42
CA ASP A 5 -4.77 30.40 17.52
C ASP A 5 -6.04 31.24 17.28
N LYS A 6 -6.49 31.37 16.03
CA LYS A 6 -7.68 32.20 15.71
C LYS A 6 -9.00 31.45 15.87
N ILE A 7 -9.01 30.14 15.85
CA ILE A 7 -10.23 29.33 16.01
C ILE A 7 -10.57 29.16 17.49
N ALA A 8 -9.57 29.04 18.36
CA ALA A 8 -9.78 28.90 19.82
C ALA A 8 -10.41 30.15 20.46
N ILE A 9 -10.13 31.35 19.93
CA ILE A 9 -10.65 32.60 20.49
C ILE A 9 -12.11 32.86 20.09
N VAL A 10 -12.57 32.34 18.95
CA VAL A 10 -13.95 32.58 18.50
C VAL A 10 -14.95 31.67 19.22
N VAL A 11 -14.55 30.46 19.61
CA VAL A 11 -15.42 29.51 20.34
C VAL A 11 -15.63 29.94 21.80
N THR A 12 -14.61 30.48 22.46
CA THR A 12 -14.73 30.97 23.84
C THR A 12 -15.57 32.21 23.99
N LEU A 13 -15.69 33.05 22.97
CA LEU A 13 -16.50 34.28 23.04
C LEU A 13 -18.01 34.02 22.81
N ALA A 14 -18.37 32.90 22.16
CA ALA A 14 -19.78 32.57 21.87
C ALA A 14 -20.52 31.98 23.09
N ILE A 15 -19.80 31.38 24.04
CA ILE A 15 -20.40 30.72 25.22
C ILE A 15 -20.74 31.74 26.34
N VAL A 16 -20.08 32.90 26.39
CA VAL A 16 -20.30 33.90 27.46
C VAL A 16 -21.57 34.77 27.19
N LEU A 17 -22.09 34.83 25.98
CA LEU A 17 -23.24 35.68 25.62
C LEU A 17 -24.63 35.04 25.79
N VAL A 18 -24.71 33.74 26.03
CA VAL A 18 -26.01 33.06 26.23
C VAL A 18 -26.44 33.03 27.70
N ALA A 19 -25.54 33.29 28.65
CA ALA A 19 -25.83 33.21 30.09
C ALA A 19 -26.46 34.49 30.72
N VAL A 20 -26.64 35.59 29.98
CA VAL A 20 -27.15 36.87 30.55
C VAL A 20 -28.58 37.18 30.13
N GLY A 21 -29.22 36.38 29.29
CA GLY A 21 -30.51 36.69 28.66
C GLY A 21 -31.79 36.20 29.33
N VAL A 22 -31.77 35.48 30.45
CA VAL A 22 -32.98 34.81 31.00
C VAL A 22 -33.47 35.34 32.33
N VAL A 23 -32.95 36.41 32.89
CA VAL A 23 -33.36 36.92 34.23
C VAL A 23 -34.32 38.12 34.22
N ALA A 24 -34.97 38.43 33.14
CA ALA A 24 -35.89 39.58 33.15
C ALA A 24 -37.23 39.30 32.45
N MET A 25 -38.08 38.39 32.96
CA MET A 25 -39.52 38.42 32.74
C MET A 25 -40.24 37.42 33.64
N ALA A 26 -40.35 37.68 34.92
CA ALA A 26 -41.41 37.11 35.75
C ALA A 26 -41.57 37.95 37.04
N ASN A 27 -42.17 39.11 36.94
CA ASN A 27 -42.73 39.71 38.12
C ASN A 27 -43.90 40.59 37.75
N SER A 28 -45.09 39.98 37.64
CA SER A 28 -46.39 40.64 37.83
C SER A 28 -47.48 39.58 37.82
N ALA A 29 -47.86 39.16 38.95
CA ALA A 29 -49.23 38.84 39.41
C ALA A 29 -49.20 37.73 40.46
N ASP A 30 -49.79 38.11 41.52
CA ASP A 30 -50.44 37.37 42.62
C ASP A 30 -49.78 37.58 43.98
N ASN A 31 -50.21 38.69 44.58
CA ASN A 31 -50.01 38.99 45.97
C ASN A 31 -51.13 38.30 46.79
N ALA A 32 -51.15 36.97 46.86
CA ALA A 32 -51.89 36.21 47.81
C ALA A 32 -50.95 35.78 48.96
N PRO A 33 -51.36 35.89 50.23
CA PRO A 33 -50.51 35.49 51.34
C PRO A 33 -50.35 33.95 51.33
N THR A 34 -49.23 33.49 50.87
CA THR A 34 -48.85 32.07 50.93
C THR A 34 -48.58 31.69 52.34
N THR A 35 -49.15 30.59 52.83
CA THR A 35 -48.82 30.00 54.13
C THR A 35 -47.35 29.55 54.16
N PRO A 36 -46.67 29.61 55.30
CA PRO A 36 -45.25 29.27 55.41
C PRO A 36 -44.87 27.90 54.88
N THR A 37 -45.80 26.95 54.88
CA THR A 37 -45.60 25.59 54.40
C THR A 37 -45.58 25.46 52.84
N GLN A 38 -46.28 26.38 52.13
CA GLN A 38 -46.24 26.39 50.66
C GLN A 38 -44.93 27.04 50.18
N GLN A 39 -44.43 28.04 50.85
CA GLN A 39 -43.18 28.69 50.48
C GLN A 39 -41.94 27.79 50.70
N MET A 40 -41.92 26.99 51.80
CA MET A 40 -40.87 26.00 52.00
C MET A 40 -40.87 24.89 50.94
N ASN A 41 -42.05 24.54 50.37
CA ASN A 41 -42.12 23.50 49.33
C ASN A 41 -41.68 24.02 47.96
N THR A 42 -41.93 25.29 47.63
CA THR A 42 -41.44 25.92 46.40
C THR A 42 -39.94 26.14 46.45
N ASP A 43 -39.41 26.63 47.53
CA ASP A 43 -37.97 26.83 47.69
C ASP A 43 -37.18 25.54 47.65
N ALA A 44 -37.74 24.44 48.15
CA ALA A 44 -37.14 23.10 48.07
C ALA A 44 -37.22 22.50 46.66
N ALA A 45 -38.26 22.83 45.90
CA ALA A 45 -38.41 22.37 44.50
C ALA A 45 -37.45 23.14 43.58
N ASP A 46 -37.33 24.44 43.78
CA ASP A 46 -36.40 25.28 43.01
C ASP A 46 -34.93 24.90 43.26
N ALA A 47 -34.58 24.66 44.53
CA ALA A 47 -33.25 24.19 44.88
C ALA A 47 -32.90 22.83 44.27
N ARG A 48 -33.89 21.93 44.12
CA ARG A 48 -33.67 20.65 43.41
C ARG A 48 -33.51 20.85 41.93
N ALA A 49 -34.32 21.68 41.29
CA ALA A 49 -34.20 22.00 39.87
C ALA A 49 -32.83 22.62 39.53
N GLU A 50 -32.34 23.52 40.37
CA GLU A 50 -30.99 24.07 40.20
C GLU A 50 -29.89 23.04 40.39
N ALA A 51 -30.02 22.11 41.33
CA ALA A 51 -29.08 21.05 41.55
C ALA A 51 -29.03 20.06 40.38
N ASP A 52 -30.19 19.71 39.85
CA ASP A 52 -30.31 18.81 38.68
C ASP A 52 -29.72 19.46 37.43
N ALA A 53 -30.01 20.74 37.17
CA ALA A 53 -29.44 21.51 36.05
C ALA A 53 -27.89 21.63 36.16
N ARG A 54 -27.37 21.82 37.35
CA ARG A 54 -25.90 21.80 37.58
C ARG A 54 -25.27 20.42 37.38
N ALA A 55 -25.97 19.36 37.78
CA ALA A 55 -25.50 18.02 37.57
C ALA A 55 -25.48 17.64 36.07
N GLU A 56 -26.50 18.02 35.33
CA GLU A 56 -26.58 17.81 33.89
C GLU A 56 -25.48 18.58 33.16
N ALA A 57 -25.31 19.86 33.43
CA ALA A 57 -24.24 20.68 32.85
C ALA A 57 -22.82 20.14 33.17
N ALA A 58 -22.64 19.58 34.38
CA ALA A 58 -21.36 18.96 34.76
C ALA A 58 -21.13 17.62 34.06
N ALA A 59 -22.20 16.87 33.75
CA ALA A 59 -22.13 15.63 32.99
C ALA A 59 -21.77 15.91 31.51
N ASP A 60 -22.41 16.92 30.93
CA ASP A 60 -22.14 17.32 29.54
C ASP A 60 -20.71 17.81 29.36
N ALA A 61 -20.23 18.67 30.26
CA ALA A 61 -18.86 19.15 30.23
C ALA A 61 -17.81 18.01 30.36
N ARG A 62 -18.13 16.98 31.16
CA ARG A 62 -17.26 15.79 31.28
C ARG A 62 -17.31 14.94 30.05
N ALA A 63 -18.46 14.81 29.39
CA ALA A 63 -18.61 14.06 28.16
C ALA A 63 -17.85 14.72 27.00
N GLU A 64 -17.94 16.05 26.91
CA GLU A 64 -17.21 16.83 25.90
C GLU A 64 -15.68 16.74 26.11
N ALA A 65 -15.21 16.95 27.33
CA ALA A 65 -13.77 16.79 27.63
C ALA A 65 -13.24 15.36 27.38
N ALA A 66 -14.06 14.35 27.62
CA ALA A 66 -13.69 12.96 27.33
C ALA A 66 -13.68 12.67 25.82
N ALA A 67 -14.54 13.31 25.05
CA ALA A 67 -14.57 13.21 23.60
C ALA A 67 -13.33 13.86 22.98
N ASP A 68 -12.98 15.05 23.43
CA ASP A 68 -11.80 15.79 22.98
C ASP A 68 -10.49 15.01 23.28
N ALA A 69 -10.35 14.50 24.48
CA ALA A 69 -9.19 13.70 24.87
C ALA A 69 -9.06 12.42 24.03
N ARG A 70 -10.18 11.79 23.66
CA ARG A 70 -10.16 10.61 22.77
C ARG A 70 -9.81 11.00 21.32
N ALA A 71 -10.28 12.14 20.85
CA ALA A 71 -9.96 12.64 19.52
C ALA A 71 -8.47 12.98 19.40
N GLU A 72 -7.89 13.61 20.40
CA GLU A 72 -6.47 13.94 20.47
C GLU A 72 -5.60 12.67 20.51
N ALA A 73 -5.92 11.72 21.40
CA ALA A 73 -5.22 10.44 21.45
C ALA A 73 -5.31 9.63 20.15
N ALA A 74 -6.45 9.68 19.45
CA ALA A 74 -6.61 9.02 18.16
C ALA A 74 -5.80 9.71 17.05
N ALA A 75 -5.67 11.04 17.10
CA ALA A 75 -4.84 11.80 16.18
C ALA A 75 -3.35 11.50 16.36
N ASP A 76 -2.87 11.43 17.60
CA ASP A 76 -1.49 11.09 17.93
C ASP A 76 -1.14 9.66 17.49
N ALA A 77 -2.03 8.69 17.75
CA ALA A 77 -1.83 7.31 17.33
C ALA A 77 -1.76 7.17 15.80
N ARG A 78 -2.57 7.94 15.06
CA ARG A 78 -2.50 7.97 13.58
C ARG A 78 -1.22 8.61 13.08
N ALA A 79 -0.74 9.65 13.75
CA ALA A 79 0.53 10.29 13.39
C ALA A 79 1.74 9.38 13.63
N GLU A 80 1.73 8.59 14.70
CA GLU A 80 2.77 7.58 14.95
C GLU A 80 2.72 6.44 13.94
N ALA A 81 1.54 5.93 13.62
CA ALA A 81 1.37 4.90 12.59
C ALA A 81 1.88 5.38 11.23
N ALA A 82 1.53 6.60 10.81
CA ALA A 82 2.02 7.18 9.56
C ALA A 82 3.55 7.34 9.52
N LYS A 83 4.19 7.65 10.65
CA LYS A 83 5.67 7.70 10.74
C LYS A 83 6.30 6.31 10.62
N ALA A 84 5.66 5.30 11.22
CA ALA A 84 6.13 3.91 11.13
C ALA A 84 6.03 3.39 9.68
N ASP A 85 4.93 3.66 9.01
CA ASP A 85 4.72 3.28 7.60
C ASP A 85 5.73 3.97 6.68
N ALA A 86 5.97 5.27 6.86
CA ALA A 86 6.96 6.01 6.10
C ALA A 86 8.40 5.49 6.32
N ALA A 87 8.73 5.09 7.55
CA ALA A 87 10.04 4.50 7.86
C ALA A 87 10.20 3.09 7.26
N ALA A 88 9.13 2.30 7.22
CA ALA A 88 9.11 0.99 6.59
C ALA A 88 9.29 1.12 5.07
N GLN A 89 8.58 2.05 4.44
CA GLN A 89 8.70 2.34 3.02
C GLN A 89 10.12 2.79 2.65
N ALA A 90 10.70 3.73 3.40
CA ALA A 90 12.05 4.21 3.15
C ALA A 90 13.12 3.10 3.25
N LYS A 91 12.93 2.12 4.15
CA LYS A 91 13.81 0.95 4.23
C LYS A 91 13.66 0.02 3.04
N ALA A 92 12.42 -0.18 2.56
CA ALA A 92 12.15 -0.99 1.40
C ALA A 92 12.77 -0.38 0.13
N ASP A 93 12.60 0.93 -0.04
CA ASP A 93 13.15 1.67 -1.18
C ASP A 93 14.70 1.66 -1.16
N ALA A 94 15.32 1.85 0.01
CA ALA A 94 16.77 1.77 0.16
C ALA A 94 17.32 0.36 -0.12
N ALA A 95 16.59 -0.69 0.27
CA ALA A 95 16.97 -2.07 -0.01
C ALA A 95 16.83 -2.43 -1.50
N ALA A 96 15.79 -1.90 -2.16
CA ALA A 96 15.60 -2.05 -3.60
C ALA A 96 16.70 -1.30 -4.38
N GLN A 97 17.02 -0.08 -3.97
CA GLN A 97 18.11 0.69 -4.58
C GLN A 97 19.47 0.00 -4.41
N ALA A 98 19.79 -0.49 -3.21
CA ALA A 98 21.04 -1.20 -2.97
C ALA A 98 21.18 -2.48 -3.81
N LYS A 99 20.07 -3.17 -4.07
CA LYS A 99 20.06 -4.33 -4.99
C LYS A 99 20.29 -3.91 -6.44
N ALA A 100 19.68 -2.82 -6.88
CA ALA A 100 19.87 -2.30 -8.22
C ALA A 100 21.32 -1.81 -8.43
N ASP A 101 21.89 -1.09 -7.45
CA ASP A 101 23.28 -0.62 -7.51
C ASP A 101 24.28 -1.79 -7.49
N ALA A 102 24.02 -2.86 -6.73
CA ALA A 102 24.82 -4.05 -6.69
C ALA A 102 24.79 -4.81 -8.04
N ALA A 103 23.62 -4.90 -8.66
CA ALA A 103 23.47 -5.49 -9.99
C ALA A 103 24.19 -4.66 -11.06
N ALA A 104 24.05 -3.34 -11.05
CA ALA A 104 24.72 -2.44 -11.98
C ALA A 104 26.25 -2.45 -11.84
N ASN A 105 26.78 -2.75 -10.65
CA ASN A 105 28.22 -2.77 -10.38
C ASN A 105 28.85 -4.17 -10.54
N ALA A 106 28.07 -5.21 -10.78
CA ALA A 106 28.57 -6.58 -10.96
C ALA A 106 29.23 -6.82 -12.33
N GLY A 107 29.05 -5.88 -13.28
CA GLY A 107 29.47 -6.05 -14.68
C GLY A 107 28.61 -7.09 -15.41
N PRO A 108 28.79 -7.24 -16.76
CA PRO A 108 28.03 -8.20 -17.55
C PRO A 108 28.18 -9.63 -17.03
N GLN A 109 27.05 -10.32 -16.83
CA GLN A 109 27.00 -11.68 -16.33
C GLN A 109 26.49 -12.65 -17.40
N THR A 110 26.82 -13.95 -17.24
CA THR A 110 26.27 -15.00 -18.09
C THR A 110 25.30 -15.85 -17.26
N HIS A 111 24.08 -15.94 -17.74
CA HIS A 111 23.00 -16.74 -17.16
C HIS A 111 22.78 -17.99 -18.01
N ILE A 112 22.57 -19.13 -17.38
CA ILE A 112 22.37 -20.39 -18.08
C ILE A 112 20.91 -20.78 -18.08
N VAL A 113 20.42 -21.20 -19.24
CA VAL A 113 19.09 -21.79 -19.43
C VAL A 113 19.32 -23.16 -20.09
N GLU A 114 18.83 -24.23 -19.50
CA GLU A 114 18.92 -25.55 -20.07
C GLU A 114 17.68 -25.89 -20.89
N THR A 115 17.84 -26.50 -22.05
CA THR A 115 16.75 -27.18 -22.74
C THR A 115 16.54 -28.54 -22.07
N ALA A 116 15.39 -28.70 -21.39
CA ALA A 116 15.18 -29.86 -20.50
C ALA A 116 15.19 -31.18 -21.22
N MET A 117 15.74 -32.20 -20.56
CA MET A 117 15.72 -33.57 -21.09
C MET A 117 14.31 -34.06 -21.37
N GLY A 118 14.05 -34.53 -22.58
CA GLY A 118 12.76 -35.03 -23.04
C GLY A 118 11.83 -33.96 -23.57
N SER A 119 12.25 -32.70 -23.67
CA SER A 119 11.44 -31.56 -24.15
C SER A 119 11.16 -31.65 -25.66
N GLY A 120 11.84 -32.49 -26.41
CA GLY A 120 11.51 -32.83 -27.79
C GLY A 120 10.16 -33.55 -27.95
N ALA A 121 9.50 -33.97 -26.88
CA ALA A 121 8.14 -34.47 -26.86
C ALA A 121 7.22 -33.51 -26.09
N PRO A 122 5.92 -33.38 -26.46
CA PRO A 122 4.94 -32.59 -25.72
C PRO A 122 4.81 -33.10 -24.29
N GLY A 123 4.52 -32.16 -23.34
CA GLY A 123 4.27 -32.47 -21.93
C GLY A 123 5.02 -31.55 -20.97
N CYS A 124 6.23 -31.08 -21.32
CA CYS A 124 7.01 -30.16 -20.50
C CYS A 124 6.33 -28.76 -20.34
N GLU A 125 5.50 -28.36 -21.30
CA GLU A 125 4.75 -27.10 -21.28
C GLU A 125 3.71 -27.05 -20.16
N THR A 126 3.22 -28.19 -19.71
CA THR A 126 2.21 -28.25 -18.64
C THR A 126 2.75 -27.84 -17.26
N SER A 127 4.07 -27.91 -17.10
CA SER A 127 4.79 -27.55 -15.88
C SER A 127 5.78 -26.40 -16.08
N ASN A 128 5.75 -25.74 -17.24
CA ASN A 128 6.69 -24.68 -17.62
C ASN A 128 8.16 -25.14 -17.49
N ALA A 129 8.44 -26.35 -17.91
CA ALA A 129 9.72 -27.02 -17.70
C ALA A 129 10.40 -27.45 -19.01
N CYS A 130 10.07 -26.83 -20.14
CA CYS A 130 10.74 -27.10 -21.39
C CYS A 130 12.11 -26.40 -21.49
N TYR A 131 12.20 -25.18 -21.00
CA TYR A 131 13.44 -24.46 -20.73
C TYR A 131 13.57 -24.27 -19.22
N LEU A 132 14.77 -24.34 -18.67
CA LEU A 132 15.03 -24.29 -17.23
C LEU A 132 16.14 -23.28 -16.88
N PRO A 133 15.81 -22.13 -16.28
CA PRO A 133 14.45 -21.65 -16.03
C PRO A 133 13.74 -21.23 -17.33
N GLN A 134 12.39 -21.31 -17.35
CA GLN A 134 11.59 -20.86 -18.50
C GLN A 134 11.64 -19.35 -18.68
N ASP A 135 11.50 -18.61 -17.56
CA ASP A 135 11.50 -17.17 -17.51
C ASP A 135 12.68 -16.70 -16.66
N ILE A 136 13.44 -15.73 -17.19
CA ILE A 136 14.62 -15.20 -16.52
C ILE A 136 14.62 -13.67 -16.57
N THR A 137 15.10 -13.04 -15.50
CA THR A 137 15.31 -11.60 -15.44
C THR A 137 16.80 -11.32 -15.32
N ILE A 138 17.31 -10.46 -16.19
CA ILE A 138 18.72 -10.09 -16.31
C ILE A 138 18.89 -8.58 -16.39
N SER A 139 20.13 -8.09 -16.39
CA SER A 139 20.48 -6.70 -16.62
C SER A 139 20.95 -6.45 -18.05
N THR A 140 20.79 -5.22 -18.53
CA THR A 140 21.37 -4.78 -19.82
C THR A 140 22.85 -5.07 -19.89
N GLY A 141 23.30 -5.69 -20.95
CA GLY A 141 24.69 -6.13 -21.17
C GLY A 141 24.97 -7.58 -20.72
N ASP A 142 24.01 -8.22 -20.03
CA ASP A 142 24.15 -9.64 -19.68
C ASP A 142 23.97 -10.55 -20.88
N THR A 143 24.50 -11.77 -20.76
CA THR A 143 24.41 -12.81 -21.76
C THR A 143 23.57 -13.96 -21.23
N VAL A 144 22.64 -14.47 -22.02
CA VAL A 144 22.00 -15.77 -21.76
C VAL A 144 22.64 -16.81 -22.62
N LYS A 145 23.02 -17.92 -22.02
CA LYS A 145 23.54 -19.11 -22.68
C LYS A 145 22.51 -20.24 -22.54
N TRP A 146 22.01 -20.71 -23.64
CA TRP A 146 21.13 -21.88 -23.70
C TRP A 146 21.92 -23.13 -23.99
N ASP A 147 21.92 -24.09 -23.07
CA ASP A 147 22.57 -25.38 -23.19
C ASP A 147 21.53 -26.42 -23.59
N ASN A 148 21.71 -27.06 -24.73
CA ASN A 148 20.84 -28.17 -25.11
C ASN A 148 21.32 -29.48 -24.42
N VAL A 149 20.72 -29.76 -23.28
CA VAL A 149 20.98 -31.03 -22.54
C VAL A 149 20.03 -32.14 -22.92
N ASP A 150 19.06 -31.90 -23.84
CA ASP A 150 18.20 -32.94 -24.39
C ASP A 150 18.89 -33.77 -25.48
N ASN A 151 18.33 -34.93 -25.79
CA ASN A 151 18.77 -35.79 -26.88
C ASN A 151 18.24 -35.34 -28.25
N ALA A 152 17.21 -34.47 -28.26
CA ALA A 152 16.63 -33.90 -29.47
C ALA A 152 17.37 -32.63 -29.89
N ALA A 153 17.23 -32.27 -31.16
CA ALA A 153 17.69 -30.98 -31.65
C ALA A 153 16.58 -29.93 -31.42
N HIS A 154 16.95 -28.74 -30.99
CA HIS A 154 16.05 -27.63 -30.70
C HIS A 154 16.45 -26.36 -31.43
N THR A 155 15.67 -25.30 -31.28
CA THR A 155 16.08 -23.92 -31.57
C THR A 155 15.78 -23.03 -30.42
N VAL A 156 16.49 -21.89 -30.31
CA VAL A 156 16.20 -20.78 -29.42
C VAL A 156 16.01 -19.56 -30.30
N THR A 157 14.77 -19.27 -30.62
CA THR A 157 14.41 -18.24 -31.61
C THR A 157 13.55 -17.18 -30.94
N GLY A 158 13.99 -15.93 -30.97
CA GLY A 158 13.21 -14.79 -30.47
C GLY A 158 11.89 -14.64 -31.20
N GLY A 159 10.79 -14.42 -30.46
CA GLY A 159 9.43 -14.34 -30.98
C GLY A 159 8.49 -15.33 -30.30
N SER A 160 7.39 -15.68 -30.96
CA SER A 160 6.39 -16.61 -30.43
C SER A 160 5.90 -17.59 -31.49
N PRO A 161 5.33 -18.73 -31.10
CA PRO A 161 4.76 -19.67 -32.07
C PRO A 161 3.62 -19.08 -32.90
N SER A 162 2.89 -18.09 -32.35
CA SER A 162 1.76 -17.44 -33.06
C SER A 162 2.21 -16.35 -34.02
N ASP A 163 3.24 -15.60 -33.68
CA ASP A 163 3.67 -14.42 -34.44
C ASP A 163 4.91 -14.72 -35.29
N GLY A 164 5.57 -15.84 -35.04
CA GLY A 164 6.80 -16.26 -35.70
C GLY A 164 8.06 -15.60 -35.10
N PRO A 165 9.21 -15.77 -35.77
CA PRO A 165 10.49 -15.21 -35.37
C PRO A 165 10.48 -13.68 -35.37
N SER A 166 11.00 -13.07 -34.29
CA SER A 166 11.15 -11.61 -34.18
C SER A 166 12.34 -11.04 -34.97
N GLY A 167 13.29 -11.90 -35.32
CA GLY A 167 14.53 -11.49 -35.96
C GLY A 167 15.59 -10.90 -35.03
N VAL A 168 15.35 -10.87 -33.72
CA VAL A 168 16.30 -10.33 -32.75
C VAL A 168 17.44 -11.31 -32.48
N PHE A 169 17.12 -12.58 -32.27
CA PHE A 169 18.09 -13.66 -32.10
C PHE A 169 17.52 -15.00 -32.60
N ASP A 170 18.42 -15.87 -33.08
CA ASP A 170 18.10 -17.22 -33.53
C ASP A 170 19.36 -18.11 -33.44
N SER A 171 19.24 -19.21 -32.74
CA SER A 171 20.32 -20.20 -32.62
C SER A 171 20.51 -21.06 -33.89
N SER A 172 19.58 -20.96 -34.84
CA SER A 172 19.42 -22.06 -35.81
C SER A 172 19.24 -23.41 -35.11
N LEU A 173 19.50 -24.54 -35.77
CA LEU A 173 19.33 -25.84 -35.17
C LEU A 173 20.44 -26.14 -34.15
N LEU A 174 20.07 -26.19 -32.89
CA LEU A 174 20.96 -26.49 -31.75
C LEU A 174 20.92 -28.00 -31.44
N MET A 175 21.93 -28.71 -31.83
CA MET A 175 22.02 -30.16 -31.62
C MET A 175 22.25 -30.50 -30.14
N ALA A 176 21.98 -31.76 -29.76
CA ALA A 176 22.26 -32.27 -28.41
C ALA A 176 23.71 -32.00 -27.99
N GLY A 177 23.88 -31.46 -26.80
CA GLY A 177 25.18 -31.12 -26.19
C GLY A 177 25.81 -29.83 -26.72
N LEU A 178 25.15 -29.10 -27.63
CA LEU A 178 25.63 -27.79 -28.06
C LEU A 178 24.94 -26.67 -27.27
N ASP A 179 25.56 -25.50 -27.29
CA ASP A 179 25.01 -24.26 -26.68
C ASP A 179 24.91 -23.13 -27.67
N TYR A 180 24.06 -22.14 -27.32
CA TYR A 180 23.90 -20.87 -28.00
C TYR A 180 23.90 -19.75 -26.98
N SER A 181 24.57 -18.66 -27.30
CA SER A 181 24.64 -17.49 -26.40
C SER A 181 24.22 -16.22 -27.13
N PHE A 182 23.47 -15.36 -26.41
CA PHE A 182 23.09 -14.05 -26.91
C PHE A 182 23.23 -12.99 -25.80
N THR A 183 23.81 -11.83 -26.14
CA THR A 183 23.99 -10.70 -25.20
C THR A 183 22.88 -9.68 -25.44
N PHE A 184 22.16 -9.34 -24.37
CA PHE A 184 21.05 -8.41 -24.42
C PHE A 184 21.51 -6.99 -24.06
N ASN A 185 21.64 -6.11 -25.07
CA ASN A 185 22.14 -4.74 -24.89
C ASN A 185 21.02 -3.72 -24.65
N ASP A 186 19.78 -4.08 -24.90
CA ASP A 186 18.62 -3.18 -24.75
C ASP A 186 17.65 -3.73 -23.71
N ALA A 187 17.13 -2.85 -22.84
CA ALA A 187 16.08 -3.22 -21.88
C ALA A 187 14.77 -3.56 -22.61
N GLY A 188 14.05 -4.57 -22.14
CA GLY A 188 12.81 -5.02 -22.74
C GLY A 188 12.40 -6.43 -22.36
N ASN A 189 11.29 -6.91 -22.92
CA ASN A 189 10.84 -8.28 -22.80
C ASN A 189 11.04 -9.00 -24.12
N TYR A 190 11.70 -10.15 -24.06
CA TYR A 190 12.06 -10.94 -25.20
C TYR A 190 11.50 -12.36 -25.04
N ASP A 191 10.34 -12.60 -25.64
CA ASP A 191 9.82 -13.96 -25.73
C ASP A 191 10.64 -14.76 -26.73
N TYR A 192 10.77 -16.07 -26.48
CA TYR A 192 11.44 -16.98 -27.38
C TYR A 192 10.77 -18.37 -27.38
N PHE A 193 11.02 -19.13 -28.44
CA PHE A 193 10.41 -20.44 -28.64
C PHE A 193 11.33 -21.37 -29.44
N CYS A 194 10.97 -22.64 -29.45
CA CYS A 194 11.60 -23.62 -30.34
C CYS A 194 10.78 -23.76 -31.62
N MET A 195 11.38 -23.48 -32.79
CA MET A 195 10.68 -23.59 -34.08
C MET A 195 10.32 -25.02 -34.48
N VAL A 196 11.06 -26.02 -33.98
CA VAL A 196 10.81 -27.45 -34.25
C VAL A 196 9.87 -28.09 -33.23
N HIS A 197 9.72 -27.48 -32.04
CA HIS A 197 8.85 -27.90 -30.95
C HIS A 197 8.06 -26.73 -30.41
N PRO A 198 6.96 -26.28 -31.07
CA PRO A 198 6.29 -25.00 -30.78
C PRO A 198 5.66 -24.91 -29.37
N TRP A 199 5.54 -26.01 -28.65
CA TRP A 199 5.11 -26.01 -27.24
C TRP A 199 6.18 -25.49 -26.26
N MET A 200 7.44 -25.45 -26.69
CA MET A 200 8.54 -24.95 -25.89
C MET A 200 8.65 -23.44 -26.06
N VAL A 201 8.33 -22.73 -25.00
CA VAL A 201 8.36 -21.25 -24.95
C VAL A 201 9.10 -20.80 -23.69
N GLY A 202 9.65 -19.59 -23.70
CA GLY A 202 10.29 -18.95 -22.57
C GLY A 202 10.37 -17.44 -22.78
N SER A 203 10.86 -16.72 -21.75
CA SER A 203 11.04 -15.29 -21.80
C SER A 203 12.30 -14.80 -21.10
N VAL A 204 12.87 -13.70 -21.61
CA VAL A 204 13.96 -12.94 -20.98
C VAL A 204 13.49 -11.53 -20.73
N THR A 205 13.42 -11.12 -19.47
CA THR A 205 13.18 -9.73 -19.08
C THR A 205 14.51 -9.05 -18.81
N VAL A 206 14.81 -7.97 -19.53
CA VAL A 206 16.05 -7.18 -19.41
C VAL A 206 15.74 -5.84 -18.77
N ASN A 207 16.36 -5.53 -17.64
CA ASN A 207 16.20 -4.28 -16.88
C ASN A 207 17.34 -3.30 -17.16
#